data_2c032aeeed7d8be8fe8b937286b4f7ce
#
_entry.id   2c032aeeed7d8be8fe8b937286b4f7ce
#
_cell.length_a   1.000
_cell.length_b   1.000
_cell.length_c   1.000
_cell.angle_alpha   90.00
_cell.angle_beta   90.00
_cell.angle_gamma   90.00
#
_symmetry.space_group_name_H-M   'P 1'
#
loop_
_entity.id
_entity.type
_entity.pdbx_description
1 polymer ?
#
loop_
_entity_poly.entity_id
_entity_poly.type
_entity_poly.pdbx_seq_one_letter_code
_entity_poly.pdbx_strand_id
1 'polypeptide(L)'
;MAIETLKGVKEIGGFSLVDMDALRETRPDMFRPDGSMHYHLFEKDIRPFNFIYVRQDVGSISFTLQRGPIQEVGVNGCQVDSLIAVAKFMIESLNQKLSCVENEMAILALKNALGWLESRRKDREHRKVEGTGAP
;
A
#
# COMPACT_ATOMS: atom_id res chain seq x y z
N MET A 1 9.13 -16.37 -0.42
CA MET A 1 9.36 -15.71 0.88
C MET A 1 8.19 -14.77 1.16
N ALA A 2 7.63 -14.83 2.32
CA ALA A 2 6.62 -13.86 2.72
C ALA A 2 7.27 -12.48 2.89
N ILE A 3 6.63 -11.44 2.37
CA ILE A 3 7.12 -10.07 2.46
C ILE A 3 7.39 -9.66 3.91
N GLU A 4 6.53 -10.09 4.82
CA GLU A 4 6.61 -9.79 6.25
C GLU A 4 7.89 -10.29 6.92
N THR A 5 8.54 -11.30 6.33
CA THR A 5 9.80 -11.82 6.88
C THR A 5 11.04 -11.09 6.37
N LEU A 6 10.87 -10.18 5.41
CA LEU A 6 11.96 -9.39 4.86
C LEU A 6 12.08 -8.09 5.65
N LYS A 7 13.22 -7.90 6.31
CA LYS A 7 13.49 -6.67 7.06
C LYS A 7 13.38 -5.44 6.15
N GLY A 8 12.67 -4.44 6.61
CA GLY A 8 12.45 -3.21 5.87
C GLY A 8 11.25 -3.24 4.93
N VAL A 9 10.47 -4.32 4.92
CA VAL A 9 9.25 -4.42 4.12
C VAL A 9 8.07 -4.76 5.02
N LYS A 10 6.98 -4.02 4.88
CA LYS A 10 5.74 -4.22 5.62
C LYS A 10 4.54 -3.98 4.70
N GLU A 11 3.53 -4.83 4.77
CA GLU A 11 2.29 -4.64 4.03
C GLU A 11 1.29 -3.76 4.80
N ILE A 12 0.72 -2.79 4.11
CA ILE A 12 -0.29 -1.88 4.64
C ILE A 12 -1.34 -1.67 3.57
N GLY A 13 -2.56 -2.16 3.81
CA GLY A 13 -3.68 -1.93 2.91
C GLY A 13 -3.46 -2.37 1.46
N GLY A 14 -2.68 -3.43 1.25
CA GLY A 14 -2.34 -3.90 -0.09
C GLY A 14 -1.13 -3.22 -0.73
N PHE A 15 -0.48 -2.31 0.00
CA PHE A 15 0.80 -1.73 -0.39
C PHE A 15 1.94 -2.41 0.37
N SER A 16 3.08 -2.52 -0.29
CA SER A 16 4.34 -2.88 0.36
C SER A 16 5.07 -1.61 0.75
N LEU A 17 5.18 -1.35 2.06
CA LEU A 17 6.01 -0.27 2.56
C LEU A 17 7.45 -0.77 2.58
N VAL A 18 8.31 -0.12 1.81
CA VAL A 18 9.71 -0.55 1.64
C VAL A 18 10.64 0.51 2.21
N ASP A 19 11.32 0.16 3.29
CA ASP A 19 12.44 0.94 3.79
C ASP A 19 13.67 0.60 2.96
N MET A 20 14.07 1.51 2.08
CA MET A 20 15.16 1.29 1.13
C MET A 20 16.50 1.09 1.82
N ASP A 21 16.74 1.78 2.93
CA ASP A 21 18.00 1.65 3.66
C ASP A 21 18.12 0.26 4.30
N ALA A 22 17.04 -0.21 4.93
CA ALA A 22 16.99 -1.56 5.49
C ALA A 22 17.04 -2.64 4.40
N LEU A 23 16.42 -2.40 3.24
CA LEU A 23 16.45 -3.34 2.12
C LEU A 23 17.87 -3.49 1.57
N ARG A 24 18.65 -2.41 1.49
CA ARG A 24 20.05 -2.46 1.05
C ARG A 24 20.91 -3.33 1.96
N GLU A 25 20.63 -3.32 3.25
CA GLU A 25 21.35 -4.16 4.21
C GLU A 25 20.98 -5.64 4.08
N THR A 26 19.70 -5.95 3.86
CA THR A 26 19.20 -7.33 3.85
C THR A 26 19.23 -7.98 2.48
N ARG A 27 19.13 -7.21 1.41
CA ARG A 27 19.13 -7.69 0.04
C ARG A 27 20.02 -6.83 -0.85
N PRO A 28 21.35 -6.80 -0.58
CA PRO A 28 22.29 -6.03 -1.40
C PRO A 28 22.31 -6.47 -2.86
N ASP A 29 21.91 -7.71 -3.16
CA ASP A 29 21.77 -8.25 -4.51
C ASP A 29 20.75 -7.48 -5.37
N MET A 30 19.80 -6.79 -4.76
CA MET A 30 18.81 -5.99 -5.47
C MET A 30 19.34 -4.65 -5.98
N PHE A 31 20.59 -4.31 -5.64
CA PHE A 31 21.17 -3.01 -5.96
C PHE A 31 22.45 -3.17 -6.77
N ARG A 32 22.65 -2.26 -7.73
CA ARG A 32 23.90 -2.16 -8.50
C ARG A 32 24.94 -1.39 -7.71
N PRO A 33 26.24 -1.49 -8.11
CA PRO A 33 27.31 -0.70 -7.47
C PRO A 33 27.07 0.81 -7.45
N ASP A 34 26.32 1.35 -8.44
CA ASP A 34 25.96 2.76 -8.49
C ASP A 34 24.81 3.15 -7.56
N GLY A 35 24.24 2.18 -6.83
CA GLY A 35 23.12 2.39 -5.92
C GLY A 35 21.74 2.25 -6.55
N SER A 36 21.64 2.09 -7.87
CA SER A 36 20.38 1.88 -8.54
C SER A 36 19.85 0.46 -8.29
N MET A 37 18.53 0.31 -8.37
CA MET A 37 17.85 -0.95 -8.09
C MET A 37 17.75 -1.85 -9.33
N HIS A 38 17.96 -3.15 -9.13
CA HIS A 38 17.57 -4.17 -10.10
C HIS A 38 16.05 -4.36 -10.04
N TYR A 39 15.33 -3.65 -10.86
CA TYR A 39 13.88 -3.57 -10.80
C TYR A 39 13.21 -4.93 -10.97
N HIS A 40 13.71 -5.79 -11.83
CA HIS A 40 13.11 -7.11 -12.04
C HIS A 40 13.24 -8.04 -10.81
N LEU A 41 14.32 -7.92 -10.03
CA LEU A 41 14.45 -8.66 -8.78
C LEU A 41 13.49 -8.14 -7.72
N PHE A 42 13.31 -6.82 -7.67
CA PHE A 42 12.33 -6.19 -6.81
C PHE A 42 10.91 -6.66 -7.16
N GLU A 43 10.55 -6.63 -8.44
CA GLU A 43 9.25 -7.12 -8.90
C GLU A 43 9.03 -8.59 -8.56
N LYS A 44 10.03 -9.42 -8.75
CA LYS A 44 9.94 -10.85 -8.50
C LYS A 44 9.75 -11.18 -7.03
N ASP A 45 10.52 -10.54 -6.14
CA ASP A 45 10.63 -10.94 -4.74
C ASP A 45 9.76 -10.10 -3.79
N ILE A 46 9.43 -8.86 -4.15
CA ILE A 46 8.73 -7.93 -3.25
C ILE A 46 7.32 -7.59 -3.73
N ARG A 47 6.95 -7.88 -4.93
CA ARG A 47 5.69 -7.52 -5.57
C ARG A 47 5.65 -6.15 -6.23
N PRO A 48 5.19 -6.17 -7.46
CA PRO A 48 5.44 -5.10 -8.40
C PRO A 48 4.46 -3.94 -8.41
N PHE A 49 3.25 -4.08 -7.84
CA PHE A 49 2.20 -3.16 -8.27
C PHE A 49 2.03 -1.94 -7.39
N ASN A 50 2.19 -2.10 -6.08
CA ASN A 50 1.90 -1.01 -5.15
C ASN A 50 2.96 -1.01 -4.07
N PHE A 51 3.82 -0.02 -4.10
CA PHE A 51 4.85 0.10 -3.08
C PHE A 51 5.09 1.55 -2.68
N ILE A 52 5.55 1.72 -1.47
CA ILE A 52 5.95 2.99 -0.90
C ILE A 52 7.41 2.89 -0.54
N TYR A 53 8.23 3.73 -1.15
CA TYR A 53 9.62 3.84 -0.77
C TYR A 53 9.78 4.81 0.39
N VAL A 54 10.57 4.41 1.38
CA VAL A 54 11.01 5.30 2.44
C VAL A 54 12.53 5.32 2.44
N ARG A 55 13.10 6.52 2.28
CA ARG A 55 14.53 6.79 2.41
C ARG A 55 14.71 8.03 3.28
N GLN A 56 15.91 8.22 3.83
CA GLN A 56 16.19 9.36 4.70
C GLN A 56 16.00 10.71 4.01
N ASP A 57 16.31 10.78 2.72
CA ASP A 57 16.34 12.01 1.93
C ASP A 57 15.13 12.18 1.01
N VAL A 58 14.54 11.07 0.56
CA VAL A 58 13.46 11.10 -0.43
C VAL A 58 12.47 9.98 -0.11
N GLY A 59 11.19 10.31 -0.13
CA GLY A 59 10.12 9.34 -0.11
C GLY A 59 9.40 9.33 -1.46
N SER A 60 8.91 8.17 -1.88
CA SER A 60 8.06 8.07 -3.05
C SER A 60 7.01 6.98 -2.86
N ILE A 61 5.85 7.18 -3.48
CA ILE A 61 4.75 6.22 -3.51
C ILE A 61 4.53 5.85 -4.97
N SER A 62 4.53 4.56 -5.27
CA SER A 62 4.19 4.05 -6.58
C SER A 62 2.97 3.15 -6.48
N PHE A 63 1.98 3.35 -7.34
CA PHE A 63 0.78 2.55 -7.36
C PHE A 63 0.18 2.51 -8.76
N THR A 64 -0.60 1.44 -9.01
CA THR A 64 -1.42 1.29 -10.20
C THR A 64 -2.86 1.11 -9.74
N LEU A 65 -3.77 1.93 -10.23
CA LEU A 65 -5.19 1.78 -9.94
C LEU A 65 -5.77 0.61 -10.74
N GLN A 66 -6.72 -0.09 -10.14
CA GLN A 66 -7.46 -1.15 -10.79
C GLN A 66 -8.16 -0.61 -12.04
N ARG A 67 -7.92 -1.25 -13.17
CA ARG A 67 -8.56 -0.93 -14.45
C ARG A 67 -9.49 -2.07 -14.84
N GLY A 68 -10.75 -1.76 -14.92
CA GLY A 68 -11.78 -2.72 -15.28
C GLY A 68 -12.23 -3.60 -14.13
N PRO A 69 -13.37 -4.29 -14.30
CA PRO A 69 -13.92 -5.16 -13.27
C PRO A 69 -13.02 -6.35 -12.98
N ILE A 70 -12.81 -6.64 -11.69
CA ILE A 70 -11.90 -7.72 -11.27
C ILE A 70 -12.34 -9.08 -11.79
N GLN A 71 -13.64 -9.35 -11.85
CA GLN A 71 -14.14 -10.62 -12.38
C GLN A 71 -13.92 -10.79 -13.89
N GLU A 72 -13.75 -9.70 -14.62
CA GLU A 72 -13.51 -9.73 -16.05
C GLU A 72 -12.03 -9.74 -16.41
N VAL A 73 -11.23 -8.87 -15.77
CA VAL A 73 -9.84 -8.63 -16.13
C VAL A 73 -8.85 -9.09 -15.06
N GLY A 74 -9.34 -9.57 -13.91
CA GLY A 74 -8.49 -9.92 -12.79
C GLY A 74 -8.00 -8.69 -12.02
N VAL A 75 -7.20 -8.93 -11.00
CA VAL A 75 -6.58 -7.86 -10.21
C VAL A 75 -5.36 -7.34 -10.95
N ASN A 76 -5.41 -6.07 -11.36
CA ASN A 76 -4.31 -5.42 -12.06
C ASN A 76 -3.85 -4.11 -11.39
N GLY A 77 -4.34 -3.82 -10.21
CA GLY A 77 -3.96 -2.65 -9.44
C GLY A 77 -4.67 -2.58 -8.08
N CYS A 78 -4.46 -1.50 -7.37
CA CYS A 78 -5.11 -1.26 -6.08
C CYS A 78 -6.41 -0.49 -6.25
N GLN A 79 -7.25 -0.55 -5.22
CA GLN A 79 -8.45 0.26 -5.13
C GLN A 79 -8.22 1.46 -4.20
N VAL A 80 -9.14 2.41 -4.23
CA VAL A 80 -9.00 3.67 -3.48
C VAL A 80 -8.92 3.47 -1.97
N ASP A 81 -9.57 2.44 -1.43
CA ASP A 81 -9.51 2.12 -0.01
C ASP A 81 -8.09 1.78 0.45
N SER A 82 -7.28 1.15 -0.40
CA SER A 82 -5.86 0.90 -0.11
C SER A 82 -5.08 2.21 0.10
N LEU A 83 -5.34 3.22 -0.72
CA LEU A 83 -4.71 4.53 -0.59
C LEU A 83 -5.13 5.24 0.71
N ILE A 84 -6.41 5.13 1.08
CA ILE A 84 -6.91 5.69 2.34
C ILE A 84 -6.26 4.99 3.53
N ALA A 85 -6.12 3.67 3.48
CA ALA A 85 -5.46 2.90 4.54
C ALA A 85 -4.00 3.32 4.73
N VAL A 86 -3.28 3.56 3.63
CA VAL A 86 -1.89 4.04 3.68
C VAL A 86 -1.84 5.44 4.28
N ALA A 87 -2.70 6.36 3.85
CA ALA A 87 -2.74 7.72 4.39
C ALA A 87 -3.03 7.70 5.89
N LYS A 88 -3.99 6.89 6.32
CA LYS A 88 -4.31 6.71 7.73
C LYS A 88 -3.10 6.22 8.53
N PHE A 89 -2.41 5.20 8.02
CA PHE A 89 -1.20 4.67 8.66
C PHE A 89 -0.11 5.74 8.82
N MET A 90 0.10 6.55 7.78
CA MET A 90 1.12 7.60 7.82
C MET A 90 0.79 8.65 8.89
N ILE A 91 -0.47 9.07 9.00
CA ILE A 91 -0.90 10.02 10.03
C ILE A 91 -0.78 9.40 11.43
N GLU A 92 -1.16 8.14 11.60
CA GLU A 92 -0.99 7.42 12.86
C GLU A 92 0.48 7.38 13.30
N SER A 93 1.39 7.15 12.36
CA SER A 93 2.83 7.14 12.62
C SER A 93 3.35 8.52 13.04
N LEU A 94 2.89 9.58 12.37
CA LEU A 94 3.21 10.94 12.77
C LEU A 94 2.65 11.28 14.14
N ASN A 95 1.43 10.85 14.44
CA ASN A 95 0.77 11.12 15.72
C ASN A 95 1.45 10.43 16.90
N GLN A 96 2.15 9.33 16.69
CA GLN A 96 2.95 8.69 17.73
C GLN A 96 4.12 9.58 18.18
N LYS A 97 4.65 10.41 17.29
CA LYS A 97 5.78 11.30 17.57
C LYS A 97 5.33 12.69 18.02
N LEU A 98 4.31 13.22 17.38
CA LEU A 98 3.78 14.57 17.61
C LEU A 98 2.26 14.49 17.68
N SER A 99 1.75 14.06 18.85
CA SER A 99 0.33 13.88 19.07
C SER A 99 -0.40 15.23 19.13
N CYS A 100 -1.53 15.32 18.43
CA CYS A 100 -2.41 16.48 18.47
C CYS A 100 -3.85 16.08 18.13
N VAL A 101 -4.80 16.91 18.52
CA VAL A 101 -6.23 16.66 18.30
C VAL A 101 -6.52 16.60 16.80
N GLU A 102 -5.92 17.46 16.01
CA GLU A 102 -6.13 17.50 14.55
C GLU A 102 -5.73 16.19 13.88
N ASN A 103 -4.61 15.60 14.29
CA ASN A 103 -4.20 14.29 13.79
C ASN A 103 -5.19 13.20 14.19
N GLU A 104 -5.65 13.20 15.42
CA GLU A 104 -6.62 12.23 15.90
C GLU A 104 -7.95 12.32 15.14
N MET A 105 -8.42 13.53 14.87
CA MET A 105 -9.64 13.75 14.09
C MET A 105 -9.47 13.35 12.64
N ALA A 106 -8.31 13.59 12.03
CA ALA A 106 -8.01 13.13 10.68
C ALA A 106 -8.00 11.61 10.60
N ILE A 107 -7.39 10.92 11.57
CA ILE A 107 -7.39 9.46 11.65
C ILE A 107 -8.82 8.93 11.76
N LEU A 108 -9.64 9.54 12.60
CA LEU A 108 -11.04 9.14 12.76
C LEU A 108 -11.82 9.33 11.44
N ALA A 109 -11.62 10.44 10.76
CA ALA A 109 -12.28 10.71 9.48
C ALA A 109 -11.91 9.67 8.41
N LEU A 110 -10.63 9.29 8.33
CA LEU A 110 -10.18 8.25 7.40
C LEU A 110 -10.72 6.87 7.77
N LYS A 111 -10.79 6.56 9.07
CA LYS A 111 -11.40 5.34 9.56
C LYS A 111 -12.88 5.26 9.18
N ASN A 112 -13.61 6.36 9.29
CA ASN A 112 -15.00 6.45 8.88
C ASN A 112 -15.16 6.26 7.38
N ALA A 113 -14.28 6.86 6.57
CA ALA A 113 -14.28 6.67 5.13
C ALA A 113 -14.08 5.20 4.75
N LEU A 114 -13.11 4.51 5.38
CA LEU A 114 -12.91 3.07 5.17
C LEU A 114 -14.14 2.26 5.55
N GLY A 115 -14.81 2.64 6.64
CA GLY A 115 -16.06 1.99 7.07
C GLY A 115 -17.17 2.09 6.02
N TRP A 116 -17.33 3.24 5.39
CA TRP A 116 -18.31 3.43 4.33
C TRP A 116 -17.98 2.63 3.08
N LEU A 117 -16.71 2.57 2.69
CA LEU A 117 -16.26 1.76 1.54
C LEU A 117 -16.46 0.27 1.81
N GLU A 118 -16.21 -0.19 3.03
CA GLU A 118 -16.49 -1.58 3.42
C GLU A 118 -17.98 -1.89 3.39
N SER A 119 -18.81 -0.96 3.84
CA SER A 119 -20.27 -1.09 3.77
C SER A 119 -20.76 -1.21 2.32
N ARG A 120 -20.18 -0.40 1.42
CA ARG A 120 -20.46 -0.47 -0.01
C ARG A 120 -20.06 -1.84 -0.58
N ARG A 121 -18.90 -2.34 -0.22
CA ARG A 121 -18.42 -3.66 -0.67
C ARG A 121 -19.35 -4.77 -0.23
N LYS A 122 -19.77 -4.76 1.03
CA LYS A 122 -20.70 -5.74 1.58
C LYS A 122 -22.06 -5.70 0.88
N ASP A 123 -22.58 -4.50 0.60
CA ASP A 123 -23.81 -4.35 -0.16
C ASP A 123 -23.69 -4.94 -1.56
N ARG A 124 -22.57 -4.68 -2.24
CA ARG A 124 -22.32 -5.22 -3.57
C ARG A 124 -22.16 -6.74 -3.57
N GLU A 125 -21.50 -7.29 -2.56
CA GLU A 125 -21.42 -8.74 -2.37
C GLU A 125 -22.79 -9.37 -2.16
N HIS A 126 -23.62 -8.73 -1.32
CA HIS A 126 -24.98 -9.19 -1.07
C HIS A 126 -25.82 -9.20 -2.35
N ARG A 127 -25.67 -8.20 -3.22
CA ARG A 127 -26.34 -8.14 -4.52
C ARG A 127 -25.64 -8.99 -5.60
N LYS A 128 -24.52 -9.61 -5.28
CA LYS A 128 -23.72 -10.47 -6.19
C LYS A 128 -23.17 -9.72 -7.40
N VAL A 129 -22.84 -8.46 -7.23
CA VAL A 129 -22.25 -7.62 -8.29
C VAL A 129 -20.82 -7.17 -7.98
N GLU A 130 -20.25 -7.58 -6.84
CA GLU A 130 -18.87 -7.21 -6.47
C GLU A 130 -17.87 -7.76 -7.49
N GLY A 131 -16.90 -6.95 -7.87
CA GLY A 131 -15.92 -7.28 -8.88
C GLY A 131 -16.43 -7.19 -10.30
N THR A 132 -17.64 -6.69 -10.51
CA THR A 132 -18.26 -6.49 -11.84
C THR A 132 -18.38 -5.00 -12.17
N GLY A 133 -18.73 -4.70 -13.41
CA GLY A 133 -19.03 -3.33 -13.84
C GLY A 133 -20.45 -2.86 -13.52
N ALA A 134 -21.29 -3.70 -12.88
CA ALA A 134 -22.66 -3.34 -12.53
C ALA A 134 -22.73 -2.28 -11.42
N PRO A 135 -23.72 -1.37 -11.44
CA PRO A 135 -23.89 -0.33 -10.42
C PRO A 135 -24.05 -0.84 -9.00
#